data_06e2f4e4839b053646da325686574130
#
_entry.id   06e2f4e4839b053646da325686574130
#
_cell.length_a   1.000
_cell.length_b   1.000
_cell.length_c   1.000
_cell.angle_alpha   90.00
_cell.angle_beta   90.00
_cell.angle_gamma   90.00
#
_symmetry.space_group_name_H-M   'P 1'
#
loop_
_entity.id
_entity.type
_entity.pdbx_description
1 polymer ?
#
loop_
_entity_poly.entity_id
_entity_poly.type
_entity_poly.pdbx_seq_one_letter_code
_entity_poly.pdbx_strand_id
1 'polypeptide(L)'
;ILGDTFGLFYLAVGLFVFLLSLYLAFSKFGNIRLGKPDEKPKYPLFVWASMMFTSGLAADILFYSFCEWILYANDPHISEMGSMQTWSSTYPLFHWGPIPWAFYLVLAVCFGFMLHVRGCHKQKYSEACRALLGNKVDGLPGKLIDLLALFALLAGTTTTFALATPLMSQVLTTLFHLPSSKWITIAILAVTCVFYTYALLHGMKGISLLAKSCMYLFFALLAYVLFLGGETRYILETGFAAVGNLAQNFFSLATFTDPQRTTSFPQNWTIFYWAYWMVWCVASPFFIGTISRGRTVRQTILGGYACSVSATFLSFIILGNYSLG
;
A
#
# COMPACT_ATOMS: atom_id res chain seq x y z
N ILE A 1 -19.61 -3.65 -13.11
CA ILE A 1 -19.67 -5.13 -13.34
C ILE A 1 -18.80 -5.85 -12.29
N LEU A 2 -17.49 -5.61 -12.21
CA LEU A 2 -16.62 -6.35 -11.27
C LEU A 2 -17.04 -6.12 -9.81
N GLY A 3 -17.27 -4.88 -9.41
CA GLY A 3 -17.70 -4.53 -8.05
C GLY A 3 -19.05 -5.13 -7.67
N ASP A 4 -19.98 -5.24 -8.59
CA ASP A 4 -21.30 -5.85 -8.33
C ASP A 4 -21.25 -7.38 -8.32
N THR A 5 -20.59 -7.98 -9.30
CA THR A 5 -20.57 -9.44 -9.44
C THR A 5 -19.65 -10.10 -8.41
N PHE A 6 -18.47 -9.53 -8.17
CA PHE A 6 -17.45 -10.12 -7.31
C PHE A 6 -17.22 -9.32 -6.01
N GLY A 7 -18.03 -8.29 -5.73
CA GLY A 7 -17.84 -7.42 -4.57
C GLY A 7 -17.77 -8.16 -3.25
N LEU A 8 -18.69 -9.07 -3.00
CA LEU A 8 -18.68 -9.90 -1.79
C LEU A 8 -17.39 -10.74 -1.68
N PHE A 9 -16.89 -11.25 -2.81
CA PHE A 9 -15.63 -12.01 -2.83
C PHE A 9 -14.44 -11.13 -2.42
N TYR A 10 -14.34 -9.91 -2.94
CA TYR A 10 -13.27 -8.97 -2.56
C TYR A 10 -13.32 -8.63 -1.08
N LEU A 11 -14.49 -8.32 -0.53
CA LEU A 11 -14.65 -8.01 0.89
C LEU A 11 -14.31 -9.21 1.78
N ALA A 12 -14.82 -10.39 1.45
CA ALA A 12 -14.58 -11.62 2.19
C ALA A 12 -13.09 -12.01 2.16
N VAL A 13 -12.45 -11.94 0.99
CA VAL A 13 -11.01 -12.20 0.86
C VAL A 13 -10.20 -11.19 1.65
N GLY A 14 -10.54 -9.90 1.59
CA GLY A 14 -9.87 -8.85 2.35
C GLY A 14 -9.88 -9.13 3.84
N LEU A 15 -11.07 -9.37 4.40
CA LEU A 15 -11.21 -9.67 5.82
C LEU A 15 -10.53 -11.00 6.19
N PHE A 16 -10.68 -12.04 5.36
CA PHE A 16 -10.02 -13.32 5.59
C PHE A 16 -8.50 -13.21 5.64
N VAL A 17 -7.88 -12.51 4.68
CA VAL A 17 -6.42 -12.33 4.62
C VAL A 17 -5.93 -11.50 5.81
N PHE A 18 -6.69 -10.51 6.26
CA PHE A 18 -6.38 -9.77 7.47
C PHE A 18 -6.37 -10.69 8.70
N LEU A 19 -7.43 -11.46 8.92
CA LEU A 19 -7.51 -12.42 10.03
C LEU A 19 -6.42 -13.50 9.95
N LEU A 20 -6.14 -13.99 8.73
CA LEU A 20 -5.04 -14.93 8.49
C LEU A 20 -3.68 -14.32 8.88
N SER A 21 -3.43 -13.05 8.56
CA SER A 21 -2.19 -12.38 8.95
C SER A 21 -2.00 -12.34 10.47
N LEU A 22 -3.07 -12.03 11.21
CA LEU A 22 -3.05 -12.06 12.67
C LEU A 22 -2.84 -13.47 13.21
N TYR A 23 -3.54 -14.46 12.65
CA TYR A 23 -3.32 -15.86 13.01
C TYR A 23 -1.88 -16.28 12.78
N LEU A 24 -1.28 -15.97 11.64
CA LEU A 24 0.13 -16.29 11.37
C LEU A 24 1.08 -15.59 12.36
N ALA A 25 0.81 -14.33 12.71
CA ALA A 25 1.65 -13.58 13.64
C ALA A 25 1.58 -14.11 15.08
N PHE A 26 0.38 -14.45 15.56
CA PHE A 26 0.16 -14.81 16.98
C PHE A 26 0.19 -16.31 17.27
N SER A 27 0.13 -17.18 16.25
CA SER A 27 0.24 -18.63 16.40
C SER A 27 1.70 -19.09 16.49
N LYS A 28 1.88 -20.42 16.57
CA LYS A 28 3.20 -21.09 16.50
C LYS A 28 3.96 -20.78 15.20
N PHE A 29 3.24 -20.49 14.11
CA PHE A 29 3.84 -20.16 12.82
C PHE A 29 4.58 -18.81 12.87
N GLY A 30 4.20 -17.92 13.78
CA GLY A 30 4.88 -16.64 13.99
C GLY A 30 6.35 -16.78 14.39
N ASN A 31 6.76 -17.90 14.94
CA ASN A 31 8.14 -18.18 15.36
C ASN A 31 9.02 -18.71 14.22
N ILE A 32 8.43 -19.11 13.09
CA ILE A 32 9.19 -19.57 11.92
C ILE A 32 10.07 -18.42 11.41
N ARG A 33 11.37 -18.72 11.24
CA ARG A 33 12.34 -17.77 10.71
C ARG A 33 12.41 -17.86 9.20
N LEU A 34 12.39 -16.72 8.54
CA LEU A 34 12.60 -16.61 7.09
C LEU A 34 14.09 -16.74 6.77
N GLY A 35 14.58 -17.96 6.81
CA GLY A 35 15.98 -18.33 6.66
C GLY A 35 16.34 -19.58 7.46
N LYS A 36 17.64 -19.76 7.77
CA LYS A 36 18.08 -20.83 8.66
C LYS A 36 17.61 -20.55 10.10
N PRO A 37 17.43 -21.60 10.95
CA PRO A 37 16.93 -21.44 12.32
C PRO A 37 17.66 -20.35 13.14
N ASP A 38 18.98 -20.27 13.02
CA ASP A 38 19.84 -19.35 13.77
C ASP A 38 20.32 -18.17 12.95
N GLU A 39 19.77 -17.95 11.75
CA GLU A 39 20.20 -16.88 10.86
C GLU A 39 19.82 -15.51 11.43
N LYS A 40 20.81 -14.63 11.56
CA LYS A 40 20.57 -13.26 12.00
C LYS A 40 19.90 -12.44 10.88
N PRO A 41 19.08 -11.44 11.22
CA PRO A 41 18.49 -10.55 10.23
C PRO A 41 19.53 -9.94 9.32
N LYS A 42 19.29 -9.99 8.00
CA LYS A 42 20.21 -9.46 6.98
C LYS A 42 20.44 -7.95 7.13
N TYR A 43 19.42 -7.23 7.58
CA TYR A 43 19.47 -5.78 7.78
C TYR A 43 19.25 -5.43 9.25
N PRO A 44 19.98 -4.42 9.80
CA PRO A 44 19.67 -3.85 11.10
C PRO A 44 18.20 -3.38 11.17
N LEU A 45 17.66 -3.32 12.39
CA LEU A 45 16.23 -3.01 12.58
C LEU A 45 15.82 -1.69 11.92
N PHE A 46 16.60 -0.63 12.12
CA PHE A 46 16.29 0.69 11.56
C PHE A 46 16.28 0.70 10.02
N VAL A 47 17.28 0.05 9.39
CA VAL A 47 17.36 -0.02 7.93
C VAL A 47 16.19 -0.82 7.35
N TRP A 48 15.87 -1.95 7.98
CA TRP A 48 14.73 -2.76 7.59
C TRP A 48 13.40 -2.00 7.76
N ALA A 49 13.20 -1.37 8.92
CA ALA A 49 12.02 -0.55 9.21
C ALA A 49 11.85 0.60 8.21
N SER A 50 12.97 1.27 7.84
CA SER A 50 12.97 2.31 6.81
C SER A 50 12.53 1.77 5.44
N MET A 51 13.03 0.59 5.04
CA MET A 51 12.62 -0.04 3.79
C MET A 51 11.16 -0.50 3.82
N MET A 52 10.67 -1.01 4.98
CA MET A 52 9.26 -1.34 5.18
C MET A 52 8.38 -0.09 5.13
N PHE A 53 8.78 0.98 5.80
CA PHE A 53 8.09 2.26 5.80
C PHE A 53 8.00 2.84 4.38
N THR A 54 9.11 2.85 3.64
CA THR A 54 9.12 3.35 2.26
C THR A 54 8.38 2.47 1.27
N SER A 55 8.19 1.19 1.55
CA SER A 55 7.28 0.36 0.74
C SER A 55 5.81 0.79 0.85
N GLY A 56 5.48 1.53 1.93
CA GLY A 56 4.21 2.19 2.15
C GLY A 56 4.11 3.61 1.58
N LEU A 57 5.19 4.15 1.02
CA LEU A 57 5.23 5.48 0.43
C LEU A 57 5.20 5.39 -1.09
N ALA A 58 4.04 5.08 -1.64
CA ALA A 58 3.85 5.18 -3.08
C ALA A 58 3.43 6.61 -3.48
N ALA A 59 3.67 6.99 -4.72
CA ALA A 59 3.20 8.26 -5.26
C ALA A 59 1.67 8.40 -5.16
N ASP A 60 0.97 7.28 -5.28
CA ASP A 60 -0.48 7.18 -5.14
C ASP A 60 -0.95 7.60 -3.74
N ILE A 61 -0.21 7.21 -2.69
CA ILE A 61 -0.53 7.61 -1.30
C ILE A 61 -0.40 9.11 -1.13
N LEU A 62 0.64 9.73 -1.68
CA LEU A 62 0.76 11.19 -1.64
C LEU A 62 -0.37 11.87 -2.39
N PHE A 63 -0.75 11.36 -3.57
CA PHE A 63 -1.87 11.89 -4.34
C PHE A 63 -3.18 11.77 -3.55
N TYR A 64 -3.56 10.56 -3.16
CA TYR A 64 -4.84 10.31 -2.49
C TYR A 64 -4.92 10.95 -1.10
N SER A 65 -3.81 11.07 -0.37
CA SER A 65 -3.84 11.69 0.95
C SER A 65 -4.31 13.14 0.92
N PHE A 66 -4.06 13.88 -0.16
CA PHE A 66 -4.58 15.24 -0.31
C PHE A 66 -6.02 15.33 -0.81
N CYS A 67 -6.49 14.38 -1.61
CA CYS A 67 -7.75 14.54 -2.34
C CYS A 67 -8.81 13.47 -2.08
N GLU A 68 -8.49 12.37 -1.41
CA GLU A 68 -9.44 11.25 -1.25
C GLU A 68 -10.70 11.65 -0.47
N TRP A 69 -10.56 12.49 0.55
CA TRP A 69 -11.68 12.99 1.33
C TRP A 69 -12.74 13.70 0.46
N ILE A 70 -12.32 14.39 -0.63
CA ILE A 70 -13.22 15.07 -1.56
C ILE A 70 -14.14 14.08 -2.26
N LEU A 71 -13.62 12.87 -2.56
CA LEU A 71 -14.38 11.82 -3.22
C LEU A 71 -15.52 11.31 -2.34
N TYR A 72 -15.35 11.39 -1.02
CA TYR A 72 -16.34 10.93 -0.04
C TYR A 72 -17.27 12.04 0.43
N ALA A 73 -16.77 13.27 0.55
CA ALA A 73 -17.50 14.39 1.15
C ALA A 73 -18.90 14.63 0.56
N ASN A 74 -19.07 14.35 -0.74
CA ASN A 74 -20.33 14.51 -1.44
C ASN A 74 -21.08 13.18 -1.67
N ASP A 75 -20.58 12.06 -1.14
CA ASP A 75 -21.23 10.77 -1.31
C ASP A 75 -22.44 10.67 -0.34
N PRO A 76 -23.63 10.25 -0.83
CA PRO A 76 -24.82 10.10 0.01
C PRO A 76 -24.59 9.22 1.23
N HIS A 77 -23.80 8.16 1.10
CA HIS A 77 -23.46 7.26 2.21
C HIS A 77 -22.82 8.02 3.38
N ILE A 78 -21.88 8.92 3.11
CA ILE A 78 -21.22 9.71 4.16
C ILE A 78 -22.23 10.62 4.87
N SER A 79 -23.15 11.22 4.13
CA SER A 79 -24.21 12.06 4.70
C SER A 79 -25.14 11.28 5.64
N GLU A 80 -25.41 10.00 5.34
CA GLU A 80 -26.20 9.10 6.16
C GLU A 80 -25.47 8.65 7.44
N MET A 81 -24.13 8.58 7.40
CA MET A 81 -23.31 8.17 8.54
C MET A 81 -23.14 9.26 9.61
N GLY A 82 -23.38 10.52 9.31
CA GLY A 82 -23.28 11.65 10.24
C GLY A 82 -22.27 12.72 9.80
N SER A 83 -21.29 13.05 10.65
CA SER A 83 -20.34 14.12 10.35
C SER A 83 -19.50 13.81 9.12
N MET A 84 -19.60 14.66 8.11
CA MET A 84 -18.79 14.58 6.87
C MET A 84 -17.29 14.59 7.21
N GLN A 85 -16.82 15.50 8.06
CA GLN A 85 -15.41 15.59 8.44
C GLN A 85 -14.91 14.29 9.08
N THR A 86 -15.69 13.74 10.02
CA THR A 86 -15.30 12.50 10.71
C THR A 86 -15.19 11.33 9.74
N TRP A 87 -16.17 11.12 8.88
CA TRP A 87 -16.19 9.97 8.00
C TRP A 87 -15.28 10.12 6.79
N SER A 88 -15.16 11.32 6.22
CA SER A 88 -14.21 11.59 5.14
C SER A 88 -12.75 11.51 5.58
N SER A 89 -12.46 11.70 6.89
CA SER A 89 -11.14 11.44 7.48
C SER A 89 -10.95 9.97 7.86
N THR A 90 -12.03 9.23 8.19
CA THR A 90 -11.96 7.82 8.65
C THR A 90 -11.78 6.84 7.48
N TYR A 91 -12.52 7.00 6.39
CA TYR A 91 -12.47 6.06 5.26
C TYR A 91 -11.11 5.94 4.59
N PRO A 92 -10.32 7.01 4.41
CA PRO A 92 -8.96 6.87 3.93
C PRO A 92 -8.09 5.98 4.82
N LEU A 93 -8.21 6.11 6.15
CA LEU A 93 -7.49 5.23 7.08
C LEU A 93 -7.94 3.76 6.97
N PHE A 94 -9.20 3.52 6.65
CA PHE A 94 -9.70 2.17 6.40
C PHE A 94 -9.18 1.61 5.08
N HIS A 95 -9.28 2.37 3.98
CA HIS A 95 -8.90 1.94 2.64
C HIS A 95 -7.38 1.79 2.44
N TRP A 96 -6.58 2.48 3.26
CA TRP A 96 -5.10 2.43 3.24
C TRP A 96 -4.53 1.82 4.53
N GLY A 97 -5.37 1.16 5.30
CA GLY A 97 -5.07 0.63 6.62
C GLY A 97 -4.76 -0.87 6.66
N PRO A 98 -5.15 -1.55 7.76
CA PRO A 98 -4.70 -2.92 8.03
C PRO A 98 -5.11 -3.97 7.00
N ILE A 99 -6.32 -3.90 6.44
CA ILE A 99 -6.80 -4.92 5.47
C ILE A 99 -5.95 -4.92 4.20
N PRO A 100 -5.75 -3.80 3.49
CA PRO A 100 -4.89 -3.78 2.31
C PRO A 100 -3.45 -4.21 2.60
N TRP A 101 -2.89 -3.77 3.71
CA TRP A 101 -1.55 -4.20 4.10
C TRP A 101 -1.44 -5.68 4.38
N ALA A 102 -2.53 -6.34 4.83
CA ALA A 102 -2.57 -7.78 5.01
C ALA A 102 -2.30 -8.53 3.71
N PHE A 103 -2.79 -8.06 2.56
CA PHE A 103 -2.51 -8.66 1.26
C PHE A 103 -1.00 -8.77 1.01
N TYR A 104 -0.28 -7.69 1.29
CA TYR A 104 1.17 -7.67 1.08
C TYR A 104 1.93 -8.50 2.11
N LEU A 105 1.56 -8.41 3.37
CA LEU A 105 2.30 -9.05 4.46
C LEU A 105 2.16 -10.57 4.45
N VAL A 106 0.98 -11.11 4.14
CA VAL A 106 0.77 -12.55 4.00
C VAL A 106 1.58 -13.09 2.81
N LEU A 107 1.49 -12.43 1.66
CA LEU A 107 2.27 -12.82 0.48
C LEU A 107 3.78 -12.64 0.70
N ALA A 108 4.21 -11.59 1.40
CA ALA A 108 5.61 -11.37 1.73
C ALA A 108 6.19 -12.50 2.58
N VAL A 109 5.41 -13.01 3.54
CA VAL A 109 5.81 -14.20 4.32
C VAL A 109 5.90 -15.43 3.42
N CYS A 110 4.94 -15.65 2.52
CA CYS A 110 4.97 -16.77 1.58
C CYS A 110 6.21 -16.68 0.66
N PHE A 111 6.49 -15.52 0.09
CA PHE A 111 7.67 -15.33 -0.76
C PHE A 111 8.98 -15.38 0.04
N GLY A 112 9.02 -14.79 1.23
CA GLY A 112 10.17 -14.89 2.11
C GLY A 112 10.48 -16.34 2.48
N PHE A 113 9.46 -17.15 2.76
CA PHE A 113 9.60 -18.59 3.01
C PHE A 113 10.10 -19.33 1.76
N MET A 114 9.52 -19.06 0.60
CA MET A 114 9.96 -19.65 -0.67
C MET A 114 11.43 -19.32 -0.96
N LEU A 115 11.82 -18.04 -0.84
CA LEU A 115 13.17 -17.58 -1.18
C LEU A 115 14.22 -18.07 -0.16
N HIS A 116 13.93 -17.96 1.14
CA HIS A 116 14.95 -18.09 2.17
C HIS A 116 14.94 -19.41 2.93
N VAL A 117 13.79 -20.10 2.99
CA VAL A 117 13.65 -21.41 3.64
C VAL A 117 13.73 -22.53 2.62
N ARG A 118 13.00 -22.41 1.51
CA ARG A 118 13.02 -23.40 0.43
C ARG A 118 14.20 -23.22 -0.54
N GLY A 119 14.91 -22.09 -0.47
CA GLY A 119 16.07 -21.82 -1.33
C GLY A 119 15.72 -21.64 -2.80
N CYS A 120 14.47 -21.29 -3.12
CA CYS A 120 14.07 -21.02 -4.50
C CYS A 120 14.54 -19.63 -4.90
N HIS A 121 15.40 -19.56 -5.92
CA HIS A 121 15.96 -18.29 -6.39
C HIS A 121 15.11 -17.61 -7.46
N LYS A 122 14.09 -18.28 -7.97
CA LYS A 122 13.21 -17.72 -9.00
C LYS A 122 12.12 -16.87 -8.36
N GLN A 123 12.14 -15.56 -8.61
CA GLN A 123 11.12 -14.62 -8.15
C GLN A 123 9.92 -14.64 -9.10
N LYS A 124 9.18 -15.77 -9.10
CA LYS A 124 8.00 -15.98 -9.93
C LYS A 124 6.81 -16.38 -9.07
N TYR A 125 5.63 -15.89 -9.44
CA TYR A 125 4.38 -16.26 -8.79
C TYR A 125 4.06 -17.75 -8.93
N SER A 126 4.27 -18.27 -10.13
CA SER A 126 4.10 -19.71 -10.40
C SER A 126 4.95 -20.56 -9.46
N GLU A 127 6.18 -20.15 -9.15
CA GLU A 127 7.08 -20.87 -8.27
C GLU A 127 6.55 -20.89 -6.81
N ALA A 128 5.92 -19.81 -6.35
CA ALA A 128 5.25 -19.77 -5.06
C ALA A 128 4.07 -20.77 -4.99
N CYS A 129 3.41 -21.02 -6.10
CA CYS A 129 2.32 -21.99 -6.23
C CYS A 129 2.79 -23.45 -6.34
N ARG A 130 4.09 -23.72 -6.43
CA ARG A 130 4.65 -25.08 -6.61
C ARG A 130 4.21 -26.06 -5.51
N ALA A 131 3.98 -25.57 -4.30
CA ALA A 131 3.50 -26.40 -3.20
C ALA A 131 2.11 -27.00 -3.46
N LEU A 132 1.27 -26.32 -4.23
CA LEU A 132 -0.09 -26.72 -4.59
C LEU A 132 -0.15 -27.43 -5.96
N LEU A 133 0.57 -26.91 -6.94
CA LEU A 133 0.48 -27.34 -8.33
C LEU A 133 1.59 -28.34 -8.72
N GLY A 134 2.59 -28.57 -7.88
CA GLY A 134 3.71 -29.46 -8.17
C GLY A 134 4.42 -29.06 -9.47
N ASN A 135 4.71 -30.07 -10.33
CA ASN A 135 5.38 -29.84 -11.60
C ASN A 135 4.52 -29.13 -12.66
N LYS A 136 3.21 -28.95 -12.43
CA LYS A 136 2.34 -28.22 -13.36
C LYS A 136 2.74 -26.74 -13.47
N VAL A 137 3.48 -26.19 -12.52
CA VAL A 137 4.02 -24.83 -12.62
C VAL A 137 5.02 -24.64 -13.75
N ASP A 138 5.66 -25.69 -14.21
CA ASP A 138 6.61 -25.64 -15.33
C ASP A 138 5.90 -25.69 -16.70
N GLY A 139 4.59 -26.00 -16.70
CA GLY A 139 3.73 -26.07 -17.87
C GLY A 139 2.86 -24.81 -18.08
N LEU A 140 1.75 -25.00 -18.80
CA LEU A 140 0.81 -23.95 -19.15
C LEU A 140 0.22 -23.22 -17.92
N PRO A 141 -0.21 -23.90 -16.83
CA PRO A 141 -0.75 -23.21 -15.66
C PRO A 141 0.24 -22.21 -15.06
N GLY A 142 1.51 -22.59 -14.92
CA GLY A 142 2.53 -21.67 -14.39
C GLY A 142 2.79 -20.49 -15.31
N LYS A 143 2.82 -20.71 -16.63
CA LYS A 143 2.96 -19.62 -17.61
C LYS A 143 1.79 -18.63 -17.54
N LEU A 144 0.57 -19.11 -17.37
CA LEU A 144 -0.61 -18.25 -17.20
C LEU A 144 -0.54 -17.43 -15.93
N ILE A 145 -0.13 -18.04 -14.80
CA ILE A 145 0.06 -17.32 -13.52
C ILE A 145 1.11 -16.22 -13.69
N ASP A 146 2.26 -16.52 -14.26
CA ASP A 146 3.33 -15.54 -14.47
C ASP A 146 2.92 -14.43 -15.44
N LEU A 147 2.14 -14.76 -16.47
CA LEU A 147 1.61 -13.80 -17.44
C LEU A 147 0.61 -12.83 -16.77
N LEU A 148 -0.32 -13.34 -15.95
CA LEU A 148 -1.26 -12.51 -15.18
C LEU A 148 -0.51 -11.60 -14.22
N ALA A 149 0.52 -12.11 -13.54
CA ALA A 149 1.37 -11.31 -12.68
C ALA A 149 2.09 -10.18 -13.43
N LEU A 150 2.59 -10.47 -14.64
CA LEU A 150 3.22 -9.45 -15.49
C LEU A 150 2.21 -8.37 -15.93
N PHE A 151 1.00 -8.75 -16.35
CA PHE A 151 -0.02 -7.78 -16.70
C PHE A 151 -0.44 -6.92 -15.51
N ALA A 152 -0.60 -7.51 -14.32
CA ALA A 152 -0.89 -6.76 -13.11
C ALA A 152 0.22 -5.74 -12.80
N LEU A 153 1.50 -6.14 -12.89
CA LEU A 153 2.63 -5.24 -12.68
C LEU A 153 2.63 -4.06 -13.68
N LEU A 154 2.40 -4.34 -14.95
CA LEU A 154 2.31 -3.30 -15.98
C LEU A 154 1.13 -2.35 -15.71
N ALA A 155 -0.05 -2.88 -15.37
CA ALA A 155 -1.23 -2.08 -15.05
C ALA A 155 -0.97 -1.18 -13.83
N GLY A 156 -0.43 -1.72 -12.74
CA GLY A 156 -0.10 -0.94 -11.53
C GLY A 156 0.89 0.16 -11.82
N THR A 157 2.00 -0.16 -12.50
CA THR A 157 3.03 0.83 -12.86
C THR A 157 2.44 1.95 -13.73
N THR A 158 1.64 1.58 -14.74
CA THR A 158 0.99 2.56 -15.62
C THR A 158 0.05 3.48 -14.84
N THR A 159 -0.75 2.92 -13.92
CA THR A 159 -1.68 3.70 -13.09
C THR A 159 -0.93 4.69 -12.20
N THR A 160 0.14 4.25 -11.52
CA THR A 160 0.95 5.15 -10.69
C THR A 160 1.56 6.30 -11.49
N PHE A 161 2.13 6.02 -12.66
CA PHE A 161 2.65 7.09 -13.52
C PHE A 161 1.55 8.01 -14.07
N ALA A 162 0.38 7.47 -14.36
CA ALA A 162 -0.77 8.26 -14.81
C ALA A 162 -1.28 9.24 -13.75
N LEU A 163 -1.15 8.92 -12.47
CA LEU A 163 -1.52 9.81 -11.35
C LEU A 163 -0.38 10.76 -10.97
N ALA A 164 0.83 10.23 -10.77
CA ALA A 164 1.96 11.00 -10.25
C ALA A 164 2.49 12.04 -11.23
N THR A 165 2.56 11.72 -12.52
CA THR A 165 3.21 12.61 -13.50
C THR A 165 2.41 13.89 -13.77
N PRO A 166 1.07 13.85 -13.95
CA PRO A 166 0.28 15.08 -14.05
C PRO A 166 0.29 15.92 -12.78
N LEU A 167 0.29 15.27 -11.60
CA LEU A 167 0.40 15.98 -10.32
C LEU A 167 1.71 16.77 -10.24
N MET A 168 2.85 16.14 -10.54
CA MET A 168 4.13 16.84 -10.60
C MET A 168 4.16 17.95 -11.64
N SER A 169 3.55 17.72 -12.79
CA SER A 169 3.42 18.75 -13.83
C SER A 169 2.64 19.96 -13.32
N GLN A 170 1.52 19.73 -12.64
CA GLN A 170 0.71 20.79 -12.08
C GLN A 170 1.47 21.57 -11.00
N VAL A 171 2.17 20.89 -10.12
CA VAL A 171 3.01 21.53 -9.08
C VAL A 171 4.05 22.45 -9.72
N LEU A 172 4.80 21.96 -10.71
CA LEU A 172 5.84 22.74 -11.37
C LEU A 172 5.26 23.93 -12.15
N THR A 173 4.16 23.73 -12.89
CA THR A 173 3.52 24.83 -13.63
C THR A 173 3.00 25.91 -12.68
N THR A 174 2.45 25.52 -11.52
CA THR A 174 1.96 26.48 -10.52
C THR A 174 3.12 27.23 -9.85
N LEU A 175 4.18 26.53 -9.43
CA LEU A 175 5.33 27.14 -8.75
C LEU A 175 6.10 28.11 -9.64
N PHE A 176 6.30 27.75 -10.89
CA PHE A 176 7.08 28.55 -11.85
C PHE A 176 6.23 29.41 -12.78
N HIS A 177 4.92 29.47 -12.55
CA HIS A 177 3.96 30.22 -13.39
C HIS A 177 4.06 29.85 -14.88
N LEU A 178 4.33 28.58 -15.19
CA LEU A 178 4.45 28.10 -16.57
C LEU A 178 3.08 27.73 -17.14
N PRO A 179 2.89 27.87 -18.46
CA PRO A 179 1.67 27.40 -19.10
C PRO A 179 1.57 25.88 -19.03
N SER A 180 0.39 25.34 -18.74
CA SER A 180 0.14 23.89 -18.74
C SER A 180 0.47 23.31 -20.12
N SER A 181 1.33 22.30 -20.16
CA SER A 181 1.77 21.67 -21.39
C SER A 181 2.04 20.18 -21.21
N LYS A 182 1.54 19.37 -22.16
CA LYS A 182 1.87 17.94 -22.22
C LYS A 182 3.36 17.66 -22.31
N TRP A 183 4.15 18.60 -22.85
CA TRP A 183 5.60 18.43 -22.97
C TRP A 183 6.30 18.49 -21.61
N ILE A 184 5.79 19.28 -20.66
CA ILE A 184 6.29 19.28 -19.27
C ILE A 184 6.04 17.92 -18.63
N THR A 185 4.85 17.37 -18.81
CA THR A 185 4.50 16.02 -18.31
C THR A 185 5.41 14.95 -18.90
N ILE A 186 5.65 14.99 -20.21
CA ILE A 186 6.57 14.05 -20.89
C ILE A 186 8.00 14.22 -20.38
N ALA A 187 8.48 15.45 -20.20
CA ALA A 187 9.82 15.70 -19.67
C ALA A 187 9.98 15.15 -18.25
N ILE A 188 8.99 15.36 -17.37
CA ILE A 188 8.97 14.82 -16.01
C ILE A 188 9.03 13.28 -16.04
N LEU A 189 8.21 12.66 -16.88
CA LEU A 189 8.20 11.21 -17.03
C LEU A 189 9.58 10.69 -17.47
N ALA A 190 10.19 11.32 -18.47
CA ALA A 190 11.51 10.95 -18.96
C ALA A 190 12.59 11.09 -17.87
N VAL A 191 12.59 12.20 -17.13
CA VAL A 191 13.52 12.43 -16.02
C VAL A 191 13.32 11.38 -14.93
N THR A 192 12.09 11.09 -14.55
CA THR A 192 11.75 10.08 -13.54
C THR A 192 12.24 8.70 -13.97
N CYS A 193 12.03 8.32 -15.24
CA CYS A 193 12.53 7.06 -15.79
C CYS A 193 14.06 6.96 -15.74
N VAL A 194 14.78 8.05 -16.01
CA VAL A 194 16.25 8.09 -15.92
C VAL A 194 16.70 7.87 -14.48
N PHE A 195 16.14 8.61 -13.53
CA PHE A 195 16.48 8.44 -12.11
C PHE A 195 16.20 7.04 -11.59
N TYR A 196 15.03 6.49 -11.95
CA TYR A 196 14.64 5.14 -11.56
C TYR A 196 15.59 4.08 -12.14
N THR A 197 15.90 4.20 -13.43
CA THR A 197 16.83 3.28 -14.12
C THR A 197 18.23 3.36 -13.49
N TYR A 198 18.72 4.57 -13.23
CA TYR A 198 19.99 4.78 -12.56
C TYR A 198 20.03 4.12 -11.18
N ALA A 199 19.00 4.31 -10.36
CA ALA A 199 18.90 3.68 -9.04
C ALA A 199 18.90 2.15 -9.13
N LEU A 200 18.20 1.57 -10.10
CA LEU A 200 18.16 0.12 -10.32
C LEU A 200 19.53 -0.44 -10.76
N LEU A 201 20.24 0.25 -11.63
CA LEU A 201 21.56 -0.17 -12.08
C LEU A 201 22.60 -0.24 -10.94
N HIS A 202 22.41 0.55 -9.87
CA HIS A 202 23.22 0.48 -8.65
C HIS A 202 22.73 -0.59 -7.66
N GLY A 203 21.75 -1.40 -8.02
CA GLY A 203 21.22 -2.51 -7.24
C GLY A 203 20.70 -2.07 -5.87
N MET A 204 20.83 -2.95 -4.86
CA MET A 204 20.30 -2.69 -3.52
C MET A 204 20.86 -1.43 -2.83
N LYS A 205 22.07 -0.98 -3.19
CA LYS A 205 22.63 0.27 -2.66
C LYS A 205 21.89 1.49 -3.19
N GLY A 206 21.62 1.53 -4.48
CA GLY A 206 20.84 2.60 -5.11
C GLY A 206 19.41 2.65 -4.58
N ILE A 207 18.74 1.51 -4.52
CA ILE A 207 17.37 1.40 -3.98
C ILE A 207 17.33 1.87 -2.51
N SER A 208 18.28 1.44 -1.68
CA SER A 208 18.34 1.84 -0.26
C SER A 208 18.61 3.33 -0.09
N LEU A 209 19.45 3.93 -0.92
CA LEU A 209 19.71 5.37 -0.90
C LEU A 209 18.45 6.15 -1.28
N LEU A 210 17.80 5.77 -2.36
CA LEU A 210 16.56 6.40 -2.82
C LEU A 210 15.46 6.30 -1.74
N ALA A 211 15.28 5.11 -1.15
CA ALA A 211 14.32 4.90 -0.08
C ALA A 211 14.56 5.81 1.14
N LYS A 212 15.82 5.96 1.57
CA LYS A 212 16.19 6.89 2.67
C LYS A 212 15.88 8.33 2.31
N SER A 213 16.23 8.76 1.10
CA SER A 213 15.95 10.12 0.63
C SER A 213 14.44 10.41 0.60
N CYS A 214 13.65 9.49 0.06
CA CYS A 214 12.19 9.60 0.07
C CYS A 214 11.63 9.70 1.49
N MET A 215 12.14 8.89 2.43
CA MET A 215 11.72 8.94 3.83
C MET A 215 12.01 10.30 4.49
N TYR A 216 13.20 10.86 4.28
CA TYR A 216 13.53 12.18 4.83
C TYR A 216 12.67 13.28 4.22
N LEU A 217 12.47 13.26 2.89
CA LEU A 217 11.60 14.23 2.21
C LEU A 217 10.15 14.11 2.68
N PHE A 218 9.68 12.88 2.87
CA PHE A 218 8.33 12.64 3.40
C PHE A 218 8.15 13.23 4.79
N PHE A 219 9.05 12.94 5.72
CA PHE A 219 8.97 13.52 7.06
C PHE A 219 9.13 15.04 7.07
N ALA A 220 9.98 15.59 6.20
CA ALA A 220 10.10 17.04 6.05
C ALA A 220 8.80 17.66 5.56
N LEU A 221 8.12 17.05 4.58
CA LEU A 221 6.81 17.48 4.10
C LEU A 221 5.75 17.42 5.21
N LEU A 222 5.68 16.29 5.93
CA LEU A 222 4.72 16.15 7.03
C LEU A 222 4.96 17.18 8.15
N ALA A 223 6.22 17.40 8.52
CA ALA A 223 6.58 18.39 9.52
C ALA A 223 6.24 19.81 9.05
N TYR A 224 6.53 20.13 7.79
CA TYR A 224 6.16 21.41 7.19
C TYR A 224 4.66 21.66 7.26
N VAL A 225 3.85 20.72 6.78
CA VAL A 225 2.39 20.85 6.78
C VAL A 225 1.85 20.91 8.23
N LEU A 226 2.32 20.03 9.10
CA LEU A 226 1.81 19.96 10.48
C LEU A 226 2.14 21.21 11.30
N PHE A 227 3.37 21.74 11.21
CA PHE A 227 3.83 22.83 12.07
C PHE A 227 3.73 24.22 11.44
N LEU A 228 3.78 24.30 10.11
CA LEU A 228 3.79 25.57 9.37
C LEU A 228 2.52 25.78 8.52
N GLY A 229 1.67 24.77 8.39
CA GLY A 229 0.42 24.85 7.64
C GLY A 229 -0.69 25.66 8.33
N GLY A 230 -0.56 25.96 9.61
CA GLY A 230 -1.56 26.77 10.37
C GLY A 230 -2.67 25.94 11.03
N GLU A 231 -2.91 24.70 10.60
CA GLU A 231 -4.05 23.86 11.00
C GLU A 231 -3.67 22.71 11.97
N THR A 232 -2.56 22.85 12.70
CA THR A 232 -2.01 21.78 13.57
C THR A 232 -3.06 21.18 14.50
N ARG A 233 -3.86 22.02 15.16
CA ARG A 233 -4.87 21.57 16.13
C ARG A 233 -5.96 20.76 15.42
N TYR A 234 -6.50 21.27 14.33
CA TYR A 234 -7.53 20.60 13.53
C TYR A 234 -7.05 19.25 13.01
N ILE A 235 -5.84 19.19 12.45
CA ILE A 235 -5.20 17.97 11.94
C ILE A 235 -5.14 16.89 13.03
N LEU A 236 -4.66 17.26 14.24
CA LEU A 236 -4.47 16.30 15.33
C LEU A 236 -5.80 15.84 15.94
N GLU A 237 -6.73 16.76 16.19
CA GLU A 237 -8.04 16.42 16.79
C GLU A 237 -8.86 15.55 15.82
N THR A 238 -8.93 15.92 14.53
CA THR A 238 -9.67 15.16 13.51
C THR A 238 -9.01 13.80 13.27
N GLY A 239 -7.68 13.76 13.19
CA GLY A 239 -6.95 12.50 13.01
C GLY A 239 -7.13 11.54 14.19
N PHE A 240 -7.08 12.05 15.42
CA PHE A 240 -7.32 11.24 16.60
C PHE A 240 -8.75 10.67 16.64
N ALA A 241 -9.74 11.50 16.31
CA ALA A 241 -11.13 11.09 16.20
C ALA A 241 -11.33 10.04 15.09
N ALA A 242 -10.68 10.21 13.92
CA ALA A 242 -10.76 9.27 12.81
C ALA A 242 -10.17 7.90 13.16
N VAL A 243 -9.04 7.85 13.87
CA VAL A 243 -8.44 6.58 14.36
C VAL A 243 -9.39 5.88 15.34
N GLY A 244 -9.97 6.61 16.29
CA GLY A 244 -10.95 6.05 17.22
C GLY A 244 -12.21 5.53 16.52
N ASN A 245 -12.72 6.29 15.56
CA ASN A 245 -13.87 5.92 14.75
C ASN A 245 -13.59 4.67 13.88
N LEU A 246 -12.40 4.60 13.28
CA LEU A 246 -11.96 3.41 12.55
C LEU A 246 -11.90 2.19 13.45
N ALA A 247 -11.30 2.31 14.63
CA ALA A 247 -11.17 1.19 15.57
C ALA A 247 -12.54 0.67 16.02
N GLN A 248 -13.48 1.57 16.32
CA GLN A 248 -14.84 1.24 16.74
C GLN A 248 -15.63 0.55 15.63
N ASN A 249 -15.50 0.99 14.39
CA ASN A 249 -16.35 0.55 13.27
C ASN A 249 -15.64 -0.42 12.30
N PHE A 250 -14.42 -0.86 12.61
CA PHE A 250 -13.56 -1.60 11.69
C PHE A 250 -14.27 -2.79 11.01
N PHE A 251 -14.91 -3.66 11.79
CA PHE A 251 -15.59 -4.83 11.23
C PHE A 251 -16.87 -4.46 10.48
N SER A 252 -17.59 -3.44 10.94
CA SER A 252 -18.76 -2.92 10.24
C SER A 252 -18.39 -2.42 8.84
N LEU A 253 -17.31 -1.62 8.75
CA LEU A 253 -16.79 -1.14 7.46
C LEU A 253 -16.29 -2.30 6.58
N ALA A 254 -15.59 -3.28 7.17
CA ALA A 254 -15.04 -4.42 6.43
C ALA A 254 -16.09 -5.36 5.86
N THR A 255 -17.30 -5.38 6.42
CA THR A 255 -18.41 -6.26 6.02
C THR A 255 -19.56 -5.50 5.36
N PHE A 256 -19.44 -4.18 5.17
CA PHE A 256 -20.45 -3.37 4.53
C PHE A 256 -20.55 -3.69 3.03
N THR A 257 -21.70 -4.20 2.58
CA THR A 257 -21.92 -4.67 1.21
C THR A 257 -22.89 -3.82 0.42
N ASP A 258 -23.68 -2.96 1.10
CA ASP A 258 -24.82 -2.24 0.51
C ASP A 258 -25.69 -3.15 -0.40
N PRO A 259 -26.38 -4.14 0.18
CA PRO A 259 -27.06 -5.17 -0.63
C PRO A 259 -28.19 -4.60 -1.48
N GLN A 260 -28.78 -3.48 -1.08
CA GLN A 260 -29.85 -2.79 -1.83
C GLN A 260 -29.31 -1.80 -2.85
N ARG A 261 -27.98 -1.59 -2.89
CA ARG A 261 -27.34 -0.61 -3.76
C ARG A 261 -27.88 0.82 -3.57
N THR A 262 -28.19 1.17 -2.34
CA THR A 262 -28.73 2.50 -2.00
C THR A 262 -27.77 3.62 -2.39
N THR A 263 -26.49 3.44 -2.11
CA THR A 263 -25.42 4.39 -2.47
C THR A 263 -24.38 3.79 -3.39
N SER A 264 -24.28 2.47 -3.44
CA SER A 264 -23.20 1.73 -4.10
C SER A 264 -21.79 2.11 -3.61
N PHE A 265 -21.67 2.68 -2.42
CA PHE A 265 -20.41 3.14 -1.86
C PHE A 265 -19.36 2.04 -1.78
N PRO A 266 -19.62 0.82 -1.23
CA PRO A 266 -18.60 -0.23 -1.20
C PRO A 266 -18.14 -0.64 -2.59
N GLN A 267 -19.03 -0.67 -3.58
CA GLN A 267 -18.70 -1.03 -4.96
C GLN A 267 -17.81 -0.01 -5.63
N ASN A 268 -18.09 1.27 -5.38
CA ASN A 268 -17.36 2.38 -5.98
C ASN A 268 -16.00 2.63 -5.30
N TRP A 269 -15.90 2.38 -3.99
CA TRP A 269 -14.74 2.76 -3.20
C TRP A 269 -14.04 1.58 -2.54
N THR A 270 -14.66 0.86 -1.61
CA THR A 270 -13.96 -0.20 -0.84
C THR A 270 -13.46 -1.33 -1.74
N ILE A 271 -14.32 -1.83 -2.64
CA ILE A 271 -13.96 -2.89 -3.57
C ILE A 271 -12.96 -2.41 -4.62
N PHE A 272 -13.11 -1.16 -5.09
CA PHE A 272 -12.13 -0.53 -5.95
C PHE A 272 -10.75 -0.50 -5.28
N TYR A 273 -10.64 -0.04 -4.03
CA TYR A 273 -9.37 -0.01 -3.32
C TYR A 273 -8.80 -1.41 -3.07
N TRP A 274 -9.62 -2.41 -2.73
CA TRP A 274 -9.12 -3.79 -2.60
C TRP A 274 -8.54 -4.29 -3.92
N ALA A 275 -9.23 -4.09 -5.02
CA ALA A 275 -8.72 -4.44 -6.35
C ALA A 275 -7.45 -3.68 -6.71
N TYR A 276 -7.39 -2.39 -6.41
CA TYR A 276 -6.24 -1.52 -6.63
C TYR A 276 -5.00 -2.01 -5.87
N TRP A 277 -5.14 -2.35 -4.58
CA TRP A 277 -4.06 -2.93 -3.80
C TRP A 277 -3.61 -4.29 -4.33
N MET A 278 -4.54 -5.13 -4.77
CA MET A 278 -4.22 -6.46 -5.30
C MET A 278 -3.37 -6.40 -6.57
N VAL A 279 -3.47 -5.35 -7.37
CA VAL A 279 -2.62 -5.17 -8.56
C VAL A 279 -1.13 -5.10 -8.17
N TRP A 280 -0.80 -4.49 -7.04
CA TRP A 280 0.57 -4.37 -6.54
C TRP A 280 1.06 -5.58 -5.74
N CYS A 281 0.22 -6.58 -5.49
CA CYS A 281 0.60 -7.83 -4.84
C CYS A 281 1.69 -8.61 -5.61
N VAL A 282 1.92 -8.25 -6.85
CA VAL A 282 2.95 -8.88 -7.71
C VAL A 282 4.37 -8.35 -7.45
N ALA A 283 4.52 -7.18 -6.85
CA ALA A 283 5.83 -6.53 -6.66
C ALA A 283 6.18 -6.35 -5.18
N SER A 284 5.38 -5.60 -4.43
CA SER A 284 5.67 -5.22 -3.06
C SER A 284 5.92 -6.40 -2.12
N PRO A 285 5.15 -7.51 -2.16
CA PRO A 285 5.41 -8.66 -1.30
C PRO A 285 6.74 -9.35 -1.57
N PHE A 286 7.21 -9.42 -2.81
CA PHE A 286 8.54 -9.98 -3.11
C PHE A 286 9.64 -9.12 -2.51
N PHE A 287 9.53 -7.81 -2.62
CA PHE A 287 10.47 -6.89 -2.01
C PHE A 287 10.51 -7.07 -0.48
N ILE A 288 9.34 -7.04 0.17
CA ILE A 288 9.22 -7.23 1.63
C ILE A 288 9.76 -8.60 2.05
N GLY A 289 9.43 -9.67 1.33
CA GLY A 289 9.96 -11.01 1.59
C GLY A 289 11.49 -11.06 1.48
N THR A 290 12.06 -10.42 0.46
CA THR A 290 13.51 -10.39 0.22
C THR A 290 14.26 -9.65 1.32
N ILE A 291 13.76 -8.51 1.80
CA ILE A 291 14.43 -7.72 2.86
C ILE A 291 14.25 -8.33 4.25
N SER A 292 13.28 -9.23 4.42
CA SER A 292 12.95 -9.82 5.72
C SER A 292 13.74 -11.11 6.05
N ARG A 293 14.76 -11.44 5.25
CA ARG A 293 15.64 -12.58 5.51
C ARG A 293 16.21 -12.54 6.94
N GLY A 294 16.11 -13.67 7.65
CA GLY A 294 16.56 -13.82 9.03
C GLY A 294 15.60 -13.30 10.09
N ARG A 295 14.47 -12.67 9.70
CA ARG A 295 13.39 -12.29 10.62
C ARG A 295 12.37 -13.41 10.77
N THR A 296 11.61 -13.39 11.86
CA THR A 296 10.51 -14.33 12.04
C THR A 296 9.27 -13.84 11.28
N VAL A 297 8.33 -14.76 11.02
CA VAL A 297 7.02 -14.46 10.45
C VAL A 297 6.31 -13.37 11.28
N ARG A 298 6.32 -13.52 12.62
CA ARG A 298 5.76 -12.52 13.54
C ARG A 298 6.40 -11.15 13.36
N GLN A 299 7.74 -11.11 13.35
CA GLN A 299 8.46 -9.84 13.17
C GLN A 299 8.15 -9.18 11.82
N THR A 300 8.02 -9.99 10.77
CA THR A 300 7.72 -9.48 9.43
C THR A 300 6.29 -8.91 9.35
N ILE A 301 5.30 -9.61 9.88
CA ILE A 301 3.90 -9.16 9.84
C ILE A 301 3.68 -7.97 10.77
N LEU A 302 4.03 -8.10 12.06
CA LEU A 302 3.77 -7.02 13.02
C LEU A 302 4.62 -5.79 12.75
N GLY A 303 5.89 -5.98 12.35
CA GLY A 303 6.74 -4.88 11.95
C GLY A 303 6.29 -4.23 10.64
N GLY A 304 5.74 -5.02 9.70
CA GLY A 304 5.09 -4.49 8.51
C GLY A 304 3.90 -3.61 8.84
N TYR A 305 3.00 -4.08 9.68
CA TYR A 305 1.89 -3.25 10.16
C TYR A 305 2.39 -1.97 10.85
N ALA A 306 3.30 -2.11 11.81
CA ALA A 306 3.82 -0.97 12.55
C ALA A 306 4.49 0.08 11.66
N CYS A 307 5.25 -0.34 10.66
CA CYS A 307 5.97 0.59 9.79
C CYS A 307 5.09 1.13 8.65
N SER A 308 4.41 0.24 7.93
CA SER A 308 3.73 0.62 6.69
C SER A 308 2.36 1.26 6.94
N VAL A 309 1.56 0.72 7.89
CA VAL A 309 0.29 1.36 8.27
C VAL A 309 0.54 2.72 8.93
N SER A 310 1.62 2.85 9.73
CA SER A 310 1.99 4.17 10.28
C SER A 310 2.35 5.17 9.19
N ALA A 311 3.02 4.74 8.13
CA ALA A 311 3.35 5.60 6.99
C ALA A 311 2.09 6.13 6.30
N THR A 312 1.14 5.24 6.01
CA THR A 312 -0.14 5.63 5.40
C THR A 312 -0.97 6.49 6.34
N PHE A 313 -1.10 6.11 7.60
CA PHE A 313 -1.87 6.89 8.58
C PHE A 313 -1.31 8.29 8.78
N LEU A 314 0.02 8.44 8.93
CA LEU A 314 0.65 9.75 9.04
C LEU A 314 0.36 10.61 7.80
N SER A 315 0.44 10.02 6.59
CA SER A 315 0.12 10.72 5.37
C SER A 315 -1.32 11.23 5.35
N PHE A 316 -2.29 10.33 5.56
CA PHE A 316 -3.71 10.68 5.49
C PHE A 316 -4.17 11.57 6.66
N ILE A 317 -3.63 11.38 7.87
CA ILE A 317 -3.97 12.23 9.00
C ILE A 317 -3.44 13.65 8.78
N ILE A 318 -2.19 13.79 8.37
CA ILE A 318 -1.58 15.13 8.27
C ILE A 318 -2.02 15.82 6.98
N LEU A 319 -1.80 15.21 5.84
CA LEU A 319 -2.08 15.83 4.54
C LEU A 319 -3.57 15.87 4.22
N GLY A 320 -4.30 14.80 4.53
CA GLY A 320 -5.74 14.69 4.29
C GLY A 320 -6.53 15.66 5.16
N ASN A 321 -6.26 15.70 6.45
CA ASN A 321 -6.97 16.63 7.33
C ASN A 321 -6.55 18.09 7.12
N TYR A 322 -5.31 18.35 6.71
CA TYR A 322 -4.89 19.69 6.29
C TYR A 322 -5.69 20.20 5.09
N SER A 323 -5.94 19.33 4.11
CA SER A 323 -6.72 19.71 2.92
C SER A 323 -8.24 19.66 3.14
N LEU A 324 -8.71 19.01 4.19
CA LEU A 324 -10.11 18.94 4.60
C LEU A 324 -10.53 20.16 5.43
N GLY A 325 -9.64 20.74 6.24
CA GLY A 325 -9.83 21.95 7.03
C GLY A 325 -9.73 23.21 6.19
#